data_7285ae19bc4b4890ddf0a786a40919d5
#
_entry.id   7285ae19bc4b4890ddf0a786a40919d5
#
_cell.length_a   1.000
_cell.length_b   1.000
_cell.length_c   1.000
_cell.angle_alpha   90.00
_cell.angle_beta   90.00
_cell.angle_gamma   90.00
#
_symmetry.space_group_name_H-M   'P 1'
#
loop_
_entity.id
_entity.type
_entity.pdbx_description
1 polymer ?
#
loop_
_entity_poly.entity_id
_entity_poly.type
_entity_poly.pdbx_seq_one_letter_code
_entity_poly.pdbx_strand_id
1 'polypeptide(L)'
;MQFPDVKLRKRDEIKKFSKIVLFGAGSYLDEVLESFKKYNIVAIFDNKTERGSVELKKNIKIMNPKDGIDQYMDSQTAVVMSVCSYQYEIAVDLVKNYHIKEEQIFSMCADYQEERMYNSELIFEHLEELRQVREMLADEDSKEYLDNVIRFKLTHNPLYLKPNSRIVGKYIYKMSDNAFIRPREEDYIIDGGAFVGDSVEFFMKHTNGRCNIFCFEPFAGNFEKLKELVITKKLGKKVKIYNAALGNKSQSVSISANQSVSARANVNEEREKKNIILQQRLDDLSTEIERIDFVKLDIEGAERFALQGAENMLRKYKPQMMVSAYHKCDDLWEIPFVLNKIDPNRKIYLGHQPHAGFEPEFYIG
;
A
#
# COMPACT_ATOMS: atom_id res chain seq x y z
N MET A 1 -10.90 -25.99 2.38
CA MET A 1 -10.98 -25.15 3.59
C MET A 1 -12.06 -24.12 3.33
N GLN A 2 -13.09 -24.05 4.13
CA GLN A 2 -14.06 -22.96 4.02
C GLN A 2 -13.33 -21.67 4.37
N PHE A 3 -13.43 -20.64 3.50
CA PHE A 3 -13.11 -19.28 3.93
C PHE A 3 -13.82 -19.05 5.26
N PRO A 4 -13.13 -18.40 6.23
CA PRO A 4 -13.72 -18.22 7.54
C PRO A 4 -15.10 -17.59 7.39
N ASP A 5 -16.02 -18.04 8.23
CA ASP A 5 -17.38 -17.52 8.37
C ASP A 5 -17.30 -16.04 8.81
N VAL A 6 -16.88 -15.17 7.88
CA VAL A 6 -16.73 -13.74 8.13
C VAL A 6 -18.02 -13.08 7.74
N LYS A 7 -18.76 -12.69 8.74
CA LYS A 7 -19.96 -11.89 8.56
C LYS A 7 -19.54 -10.55 7.96
N LEU A 8 -19.99 -10.28 6.75
CA LEU A 8 -19.77 -9.01 6.07
C LEU A 8 -20.20 -7.88 7.02
N ARG A 9 -19.27 -7.03 7.42
CA ARG A 9 -19.56 -5.86 8.23
C ARG A 9 -20.00 -4.76 7.26
N LYS A 10 -21.30 -4.54 7.17
CA LYS A 10 -21.83 -3.51 6.29
C LYS A 10 -21.29 -2.14 6.71
N ARG A 11 -21.01 -1.26 5.74
CA ARG A 11 -20.64 0.15 5.92
C ARG A 11 -21.49 0.88 6.97
N ASP A 12 -22.75 0.44 7.12
CA ASP A 12 -23.70 0.99 8.07
C ASP A 12 -23.54 0.50 9.52
N GLU A 13 -22.65 -0.44 9.81
CA GLU A 13 -22.49 -0.94 11.18
C GLU A 13 -21.95 0.11 12.16
N ILE A 14 -21.16 1.06 11.66
CA ILE A 14 -20.72 2.21 12.47
C ILE A 14 -21.91 3.05 12.95
N LYS A 15 -23.02 3.08 12.21
CA LYS A 15 -24.24 3.80 12.58
C LYS A 15 -24.98 3.21 13.78
N LYS A 16 -24.62 2.00 14.23
CA LYS A 16 -25.15 1.41 15.48
C LYS A 16 -24.64 2.15 16.71
N PHE A 17 -23.57 2.92 16.58
CA PHE A 17 -22.96 3.69 17.64
C PHE A 17 -23.46 5.12 17.61
N SER A 18 -23.87 5.65 18.75
CA SER A 18 -24.36 7.03 18.88
C SER A 18 -23.25 8.06 19.01
N LYS A 19 -22.04 7.60 19.31
CA LYS A 19 -20.84 8.42 19.51
C LYS A 19 -19.64 7.83 18.77
N ILE A 20 -18.72 8.69 18.35
CA ILE A 20 -17.45 8.31 17.76
C ILE A 20 -16.32 9.02 18.49
N VAL A 21 -15.27 8.29 18.77
CA VAL A 21 -13.95 8.80 19.13
C VAL A 21 -13.03 8.57 17.94
N LEU A 22 -12.30 9.59 17.50
CA LEU A 22 -11.22 9.41 16.52
C LEU A 22 -9.92 9.07 17.26
N PHE A 23 -9.10 8.22 16.67
CA PHE A 23 -7.79 7.88 17.21
C PHE A 23 -6.68 8.26 16.23
N GLY A 24 -5.92 9.31 16.60
CA GLY A 24 -4.84 9.93 15.84
C GLY A 24 -5.15 11.37 15.44
N ALA A 25 -4.24 12.30 15.75
CA ALA A 25 -4.33 13.71 15.40
C ALA A 25 -3.30 14.11 14.33
N GLY A 26 -2.92 13.17 13.46
CA GLY A 26 -1.93 13.38 12.40
C GLY A 26 -2.50 14.04 11.14
N SER A 27 -1.77 13.88 10.02
CA SER A 27 -2.06 14.54 8.73
C SER A 27 -3.44 14.20 8.12
N TYR A 28 -4.01 13.05 8.45
CA TYR A 28 -5.32 12.61 7.95
C TYR A 28 -6.51 13.09 8.76
N LEU A 29 -6.27 13.73 9.92
CA LEU A 29 -7.35 14.11 10.83
C LEU A 29 -8.40 15.01 10.16
N ASP A 30 -8.00 16.01 9.38
CA ASP A 30 -8.94 16.94 8.74
C ASP A 30 -9.82 16.25 7.71
N GLU A 31 -9.28 15.31 6.96
CA GLU A 31 -10.02 14.52 5.97
C GLU A 31 -11.02 13.57 6.66
N VAL A 32 -10.59 12.91 7.74
CA VAL A 32 -11.47 12.02 8.52
C VAL A 32 -12.56 12.81 9.21
N LEU A 33 -12.26 13.99 9.79
CA LEU A 33 -13.26 14.89 10.37
C LEU A 33 -14.32 15.33 9.34
N GLU A 34 -13.93 15.56 8.09
CA GLU A 34 -14.85 15.92 7.02
C GLU A 34 -15.72 14.72 6.61
N SER A 35 -15.12 13.54 6.44
CA SER A 35 -15.84 12.31 6.08
C SER A 35 -16.84 11.89 7.15
N PHE A 36 -16.48 12.07 8.42
CA PHE A 36 -17.29 11.70 9.56
C PHE A 36 -18.13 12.86 10.14
N LYS A 37 -18.25 14.01 9.45
CA LYS A 37 -18.99 15.20 9.94
C LYS A 37 -20.47 14.97 10.27
N LYS A 38 -21.08 13.92 9.70
CA LYS A 38 -22.47 13.51 9.99
C LYS A 38 -22.61 12.70 11.28
N TYR A 39 -21.49 12.28 11.90
CA TYR A 39 -21.47 11.52 13.13
C TYR A 39 -21.19 12.41 14.34
N ASN A 40 -21.63 11.97 15.52
CA ASN A 40 -21.35 12.65 16.79
C ASN A 40 -19.93 12.31 17.28
N ILE A 41 -18.93 13.09 16.86
CA ILE A 41 -17.54 12.93 17.29
C ILE A 41 -17.38 13.62 18.65
N VAL A 42 -17.13 12.82 19.70
CA VAL A 42 -17.10 13.32 21.09
C VAL A 42 -15.68 13.63 21.59
N ALA A 43 -14.66 13.00 21.04
CA ALA A 43 -13.26 13.26 21.38
C ALA A 43 -12.31 12.77 20.27
N ILE A 44 -11.06 13.22 20.32
CA ILE A 44 -9.95 12.73 19.53
C ILE A 44 -8.86 12.27 20.50
N PHE A 45 -8.41 11.04 20.38
CA PHE A 45 -7.28 10.53 21.16
C PHE A 45 -6.01 10.53 20.33
N ASP A 46 -4.90 10.96 20.93
CA ASP A 46 -3.57 10.85 20.30
C ASP A 46 -2.52 10.54 21.37
N ASN A 47 -1.74 9.48 21.14
CA ASN A 47 -0.68 9.05 22.05
C ASN A 47 0.46 10.07 22.18
N LYS A 48 0.61 11.00 21.22
CA LYS A 48 1.61 12.06 21.24
C LYS A 48 1.19 13.27 22.07
N THR A 49 -0.11 13.41 22.37
CA THR A 49 -0.58 14.48 23.26
C THR A 49 -0.07 14.23 24.68
N GLU A 50 0.52 15.25 25.28
CA GLU A 50 1.05 15.18 26.63
C GLU A 50 -0.07 14.90 27.65
N ARG A 51 0.22 14.06 28.65
CA ARG A 51 -0.72 13.72 29.73
C ARG A 51 -1.16 14.98 30.48
N GLY A 52 -2.45 15.11 30.70
CA GLY A 52 -3.07 16.28 31.34
C GLY A 52 -3.23 17.50 30.42
N SER A 53 -2.76 17.43 29.18
CA SER A 53 -2.96 18.47 28.16
C SER A 53 -4.22 18.20 27.36
N VAL A 54 -4.93 19.26 26.97
CA VAL A 54 -6.08 19.22 26.07
C VAL A 54 -5.94 20.28 25.00
N GLU A 55 -5.93 19.85 23.76
CA GLU A 55 -5.97 20.72 22.58
C GLU A 55 -7.38 20.73 22.00
N LEU A 56 -7.70 21.71 21.15
CA LEU A 56 -8.99 21.81 20.47
C LEU A 56 -8.81 21.83 18.95
N LYS A 57 -9.55 20.97 18.27
CA LYS A 57 -9.69 20.98 16.81
C LYS A 57 -11.18 21.01 16.45
N LYS A 58 -11.64 22.06 15.75
CA LYS A 58 -13.06 22.25 15.42
C LYS A 58 -14.00 22.07 16.64
N ASN A 59 -13.60 22.58 17.81
CA ASN A 59 -14.28 22.43 19.11
C ASN A 59 -14.32 21.01 19.69
N ILE A 60 -13.60 20.07 19.12
CA ILE A 60 -13.46 18.70 19.65
C ILE A 60 -12.13 18.62 20.42
N LYS A 61 -12.20 18.03 21.61
CA LYS A 61 -11.02 17.89 22.47
C LYS A 61 -10.08 16.82 21.91
N ILE A 62 -8.78 17.15 21.79
CA ILE A 62 -7.69 16.22 21.53
C ILE A 62 -6.97 15.99 22.84
N MET A 63 -6.78 14.73 23.24
CA MET A 63 -6.15 14.37 24.50
C MET A 63 -5.43 13.04 24.43
N ASN A 64 -4.58 12.77 25.42
CA ASN A 64 -4.01 11.45 25.58
C ASN A 64 -5.11 10.44 25.94
N PRO A 65 -5.15 9.25 25.31
CA PRO A 65 -6.19 8.25 25.61
C PRO A 65 -6.26 7.87 27.08
N LYS A 66 -5.13 7.83 27.81
CA LYS A 66 -5.10 7.53 29.26
C LYS A 66 -5.82 8.59 30.12
N ASP A 67 -6.08 9.78 29.59
CA ASP A 67 -6.74 10.83 30.33
C ASP A 67 -8.25 10.91 30.05
N GLY A 68 -8.73 10.30 28.96
CA GLY A 68 -10.11 10.47 28.54
C GLY A 68 -10.86 9.18 28.20
N ILE A 69 -10.20 8.04 28.12
CA ILE A 69 -10.84 6.83 27.61
C ILE A 69 -12.04 6.40 28.48
N ASP A 70 -11.88 6.43 29.80
CA ASP A 70 -12.95 6.09 30.73
C ASP A 70 -14.13 7.06 30.70
N GLN A 71 -13.88 8.31 30.27
CA GLN A 71 -14.93 9.35 30.18
C GLN A 71 -15.72 9.23 28.88
N TYR A 72 -15.09 8.88 27.77
CA TYR A 72 -15.66 8.97 26.42
C TYR A 72 -16.07 7.61 25.86
N MET A 73 -15.51 6.51 26.36
CA MET A 73 -15.82 5.17 25.87
C MET A 73 -16.88 4.48 26.71
N ASP A 74 -17.91 4.00 26.01
CA ASP A 74 -18.97 3.14 26.55
C ASP A 74 -19.44 2.16 25.45
N SER A 75 -20.49 1.38 25.71
CA SER A 75 -21.04 0.44 24.73
C SER A 75 -21.67 1.10 23.50
N GLN A 76 -21.90 2.41 23.52
CA GLN A 76 -22.49 3.20 22.43
C GLN A 76 -21.46 4.02 21.67
N THR A 77 -20.17 3.84 21.97
CA THR A 77 -19.08 4.61 21.37
C THR A 77 -18.23 3.73 20.47
N ALA A 78 -18.03 4.12 19.22
CA ALA A 78 -17.05 3.50 18.33
C ALA A 78 -15.74 4.27 18.33
N VAL A 79 -14.63 3.57 18.14
CA VAL A 79 -13.32 4.15 17.86
C VAL A 79 -13.04 4.03 16.36
N VAL A 80 -12.74 5.15 15.73
CA VAL A 80 -12.32 5.21 14.32
C VAL A 80 -10.86 5.64 14.25
N MET A 81 -10.03 4.84 13.60
CA MET A 81 -8.64 5.21 13.36
C MET A 81 -8.57 6.37 12.37
N SER A 82 -7.92 7.46 12.74
CA SER A 82 -7.62 8.61 11.86
C SER A 82 -6.13 8.67 11.48
N VAL A 83 -5.52 7.49 11.39
CA VAL A 83 -4.11 7.29 11.01
C VAL A 83 -4.02 6.21 9.94
N CYS A 84 -3.04 6.31 9.03
CA CYS A 84 -2.75 5.24 8.07
C CYS A 84 -1.81 4.18 8.63
N SER A 85 -0.85 4.59 9.47
CA SER A 85 0.18 3.70 10.00
C SER A 85 -0.19 3.18 11.39
N TYR A 86 0.34 2.00 11.74
CA TYR A 86 0.25 1.40 13.09
C TYR A 86 -1.18 1.08 13.56
N GLN A 87 -2.14 0.92 12.66
CA GLN A 87 -3.52 0.64 13.06
C GLN A 87 -3.67 -0.68 13.81
N TYR A 88 -2.92 -1.70 13.44
CA TYR A 88 -2.92 -2.99 14.13
C TYR A 88 -2.44 -2.85 15.59
N GLU A 89 -1.30 -2.21 15.79
CA GLU A 89 -0.72 -2.02 17.13
C GLU A 89 -1.63 -1.19 18.03
N ILE A 90 -2.22 -0.13 17.48
CA ILE A 90 -3.20 0.71 18.19
C ILE A 90 -4.45 -0.13 18.56
N ALA A 91 -4.99 -0.90 17.63
CA ALA A 91 -6.15 -1.74 17.88
C ALA A 91 -5.86 -2.80 18.96
N VAL A 92 -4.69 -3.44 18.91
CA VAL A 92 -4.24 -4.39 19.93
C VAL A 92 -4.11 -3.72 21.29
N ASP A 93 -3.57 -2.50 21.35
CA ASP A 93 -3.47 -1.71 22.61
C ASP A 93 -4.85 -1.38 23.18
N LEU A 94 -5.78 -0.94 22.33
CA LEU A 94 -7.16 -0.63 22.72
C LEU A 94 -7.88 -1.84 23.33
N VAL A 95 -7.72 -3.01 22.71
CA VAL A 95 -8.34 -4.25 23.23
C VAL A 95 -7.67 -4.72 24.53
N LYS A 96 -6.32 -4.79 24.56
CA LYS A 96 -5.59 -5.40 25.67
C LYS A 96 -5.52 -4.52 26.90
N ASN A 97 -5.24 -3.24 26.73
CA ASN A 97 -4.95 -2.32 27.83
C ASN A 97 -6.14 -1.44 28.23
N TYR A 98 -7.07 -1.22 27.30
CA TYR A 98 -8.26 -0.39 27.57
C TYR A 98 -9.57 -1.18 27.53
N HIS A 99 -9.52 -2.49 27.26
CA HIS A 99 -10.67 -3.41 27.25
C HIS A 99 -11.79 -2.97 26.28
N ILE A 100 -11.44 -2.24 25.22
CA ILE A 100 -12.39 -1.87 24.17
C ILE A 100 -12.73 -3.13 23.36
N LYS A 101 -14.01 -3.35 23.12
CA LYS A 101 -14.46 -4.50 22.34
C LYS A 101 -14.09 -4.36 20.88
N GLU A 102 -13.70 -5.47 20.23
CA GLU A 102 -13.29 -5.48 18.82
C GLU A 102 -14.35 -4.90 17.87
N GLU A 103 -15.63 -5.17 18.17
CA GLU A 103 -16.74 -4.64 17.37
C GLU A 103 -16.89 -3.12 17.42
N GLN A 104 -16.26 -2.44 18.37
CA GLN A 104 -16.26 -0.99 18.50
C GLN A 104 -15.13 -0.32 17.71
N ILE A 105 -14.15 -1.08 17.20
CA ILE A 105 -12.95 -0.55 16.55
C ILE A 105 -13.09 -0.63 15.03
N PHE A 106 -12.89 0.51 14.37
CA PHE A 106 -13.01 0.67 12.93
C PHE A 106 -11.76 1.33 12.34
N SER A 107 -11.31 0.86 11.20
CA SER A 107 -10.39 1.60 10.36
C SER A 107 -11.08 2.85 9.78
N MET A 108 -10.29 3.89 9.44
CA MET A 108 -10.78 5.05 8.70
C MET A 108 -11.45 4.68 7.36
N CYS A 109 -11.09 3.53 6.80
CA CYS A 109 -11.65 3.04 5.55
C CYS A 109 -13.14 2.70 5.61
N ALA A 110 -13.71 2.60 6.81
CA ALA A 110 -15.13 2.29 6.99
C ALA A 110 -16.09 3.29 6.32
N ASP A 111 -15.65 4.51 5.99
CA ASP A 111 -16.47 5.52 5.28
C ASP A 111 -15.68 6.30 4.19
N TYR A 112 -14.34 6.21 4.15
CA TYR A 112 -13.50 7.14 3.39
C TYR A 112 -12.97 6.61 2.04
N GLN A 113 -12.72 5.30 1.90
CA GLN A 113 -12.07 4.74 0.70
C GLN A 113 -12.74 3.48 0.16
N GLU A 114 -13.95 3.15 0.61
CA GLU A 114 -14.60 1.89 0.26
C GLU A 114 -14.78 1.69 -1.25
N GLU A 115 -15.15 2.75 -1.98
CA GLU A 115 -15.42 2.65 -3.42
C GLU A 115 -14.18 2.38 -4.28
N ARG A 116 -12.99 2.73 -3.80
CA ARG A 116 -11.77 2.72 -4.62
C ARG A 116 -10.81 1.57 -4.30
N MET A 117 -10.62 1.25 -3.02
CA MET A 117 -9.59 0.30 -2.57
C MET A 117 -10.16 -0.84 -1.70
N TYR A 118 -11.36 -0.69 -1.16
CA TYR A 118 -11.91 -1.57 -0.13
C TYR A 118 -13.34 -2.00 -0.41
N ASN A 119 -13.74 -2.06 -1.69
CA ASN A 119 -15.09 -2.49 -2.07
C ASN A 119 -15.35 -3.90 -1.56
N SER A 120 -16.00 -4.00 -0.39
CA SER A 120 -16.28 -5.25 0.29
C SER A 120 -17.21 -6.15 -0.51
N GLU A 121 -18.12 -5.57 -1.31
CA GLU A 121 -19.01 -6.32 -2.19
C GLU A 121 -18.20 -6.98 -3.31
N LEU A 122 -17.29 -6.26 -3.96
CA LEU A 122 -16.41 -6.79 -4.99
C LEU A 122 -15.50 -7.91 -4.44
N ILE A 123 -14.94 -7.73 -3.24
CA ILE A 123 -14.15 -8.78 -2.58
C ILE A 123 -15.01 -10.02 -2.32
N PHE A 124 -16.25 -9.83 -1.86
CA PHE A 124 -17.16 -10.93 -1.60
C PHE A 124 -17.55 -11.70 -2.88
N GLU A 125 -17.75 -10.99 -3.98
CA GLU A 125 -18.06 -11.58 -5.30
C GLU A 125 -16.89 -12.38 -5.88
N HIS A 126 -15.62 -12.06 -5.52
CA HIS A 126 -14.40 -12.68 -6.05
C HIS A 126 -13.66 -13.57 -5.03
N LEU A 127 -14.40 -14.14 -4.07
CA LEU A 127 -13.81 -15.06 -3.07
C LEU A 127 -13.21 -16.32 -3.71
N GLU A 128 -13.75 -16.77 -4.85
CA GLU A 128 -13.23 -17.94 -5.57
C GLU A 128 -11.87 -17.64 -6.22
N GLU A 129 -11.70 -16.48 -6.84
CA GLU A 129 -10.44 -16.00 -7.39
C GLU A 129 -9.39 -15.85 -6.30
N LEU A 130 -9.79 -15.26 -5.17
CA LEU A 130 -8.91 -15.12 -3.99
C LEU A 130 -8.52 -16.48 -3.39
N ARG A 131 -9.41 -17.49 -3.45
CA ARG A 131 -9.07 -18.87 -3.07
C ARG A 131 -8.01 -19.45 -4.01
N GLN A 132 -8.14 -19.24 -5.32
CA GLN A 132 -7.14 -19.68 -6.28
C GLN A 132 -5.79 -18.99 -6.04
N VAL A 133 -5.79 -17.69 -5.76
CA VAL A 133 -4.56 -16.96 -5.37
C VAL A 133 -3.94 -17.57 -4.12
N ARG A 134 -4.75 -17.90 -3.10
CA ARG A 134 -4.27 -18.55 -1.88
C ARG A 134 -3.50 -19.83 -2.17
N GLU A 135 -3.99 -20.65 -3.12
CA GLU A 135 -3.29 -21.88 -3.54
C GLU A 135 -1.98 -21.61 -4.30
N MET A 136 -1.86 -20.45 -4.97
CA MET A 136 -0.61 -20.03 -5.63
C MET A 136 0.45 -19.53 -4.66
N LEU A 137 0.08 -19.10 -3.44
CA LEU A 137 1.03 -18.58 -2.46
C LEU A 137 1.95 -19.68 -1.92
N ALA A 138 3.24 -19.36 -1.85
CA ALA A 138 4.31 -20.33 -1.64
C ALA A 138 4.49 -20.75 -0.17
N ASP A 139 3.99 -19.99 0.79
CA ASP A 139 4.10 -20.32 2.22
C ASP A 139 2.84 -20.00 3.03
N GLU A 140 2.74 -20.60 4.21
CA GLU A 140 1.58 -20.43 5.07
C GLU A 140 1.50 -19.02 5.68
N ASP A 141 2.63 -18.34 5.90
CA ASP A 141 2.63 -16.94 6.39
C ASP A 141 1.93 -16.02 5.37
N SER A 142 2.20 -16.20 4.07
CA SER A 142 1.52 -15.44 2.99
C SER A 142 0.04 -15.78 2.87
N LYS A 143 -0.33 -17.06 3.05
CA LYS A 143 -1.73 -17.50 3.04
C LYS A 143 -2.51 -16.95 4.23
N GLU A 144 -1.95 -17.00 5.44
CA GLU A 144 -2.54 -16.38 6.63
C GLU A 144 -2.72 -14.88 6.44
N TYR A 145 -1.70 -14.24 5.84
CA TYR A 145 -1.76 -12.81 5.56
C TYR A 145 -2.88 -12.47 4.55
N LEU A 146 -3.03 -13.22 3.46
CA LEU A 146 -4.14 -13.04 2.50
C LEU A 146 -5.51 -13.21 3.18
N ASP A 147 -5.66 -14.26 4.01
CA ASP A 147 -6.89 -14.49 4.76
C ASP A 147 -7.23 -13.29 5.66
N ASN A 148 -6.22 -12.68 6.28
CA ASN A 148 -6.39 -11.49 7.11
C ASN A 148 -6.72 -10.24 6.28
N VAL A 149 -6.08 -10.03 5.13
CA VAL A 149 -6.43 -8.94 4.21
C VAL A 149 -7.88 -9.03 3.75
N ILE A 150 -8.35 -10.23 3.40
CA ILE A 150 -9.75 -10.46 3.02
C ILE A 150 -10.69 -10.12 4.19
N ARG A 151 -10.39 -10.61 5.39
CA ARG A 151 -11.17 -10.27 6.59
C ARG A 151 -11.20 -8.78 6.84
N PHE A 152 -10.05 -8.11 6.72
CA PHE A 152 -9.98 -6.66 6.88
C PHE A 152 -10.88 -5.94 5.86
N LYS A 153 -10.77 -6.29 4.57
CA LYS A 153 -11.58 -5.68 3.51
C LYS A 153 -13.08 -5.93 3.68
N LEU A 154 -13.48 -7.05 4.28
CA LEU A 154 -14.88 -7.39 4.55
C LEU A 154 -15.41 -6.77 5.86
N THR A 155 -14.56 -6.46 6.82
CA THR A 155 -14.99 -6.04 8.17
C THR A 155 -14.51 -4.66 8.59
N HIS A 156 -13.50 -4.09 7.92
CA HIS A 156 -12.79 -2.88 8.31
C HIS A 156 -12.23 -2.91 9.74
N ASN A 157 -12.01 -4.12 10.29
CA ASN A 157 -11.43 -4.29 11.62
C ASN A 157 -9.90 -4.30 11.53
N PRO A 158 -9.21 -3.29 12.09
CA PRO A 158 -7.76 -3.17 12.00
C PRO A 158 -6.97 -4.27 12.72
N LEU A 159 -7.59 -5.10 13.53
CA LEU A 159 -6.96 -6.29 14.12
C LEU A 159 -6.55 -7.34 13.07
N TYR A 160 -7.11 -7.28 11.87
CA TYR A 160 -6.69 -8.11 10.75
C TYR A 160 -5.51 -7.55 9.95
N LEU A 161 -5.00 -6.36 10.30
CA LEU A 161 -3.83 -5.75 9.65
C LEU A 161 -2.49 -6.22 10.27
N LYS A 162 -2.45 -7.40 10.88
CA LYS A 162 -1.23 -7.98 11.42
C LYS A 162 -0.16 -8.13 10.34
N PRO A 163 1.03 -7.54 10.52
CA PRO A 163 2.11 -7.66 9.55
C PRO A 163 2.57 -9.11 9.34
N ASN A 164 2.94 -9.46 8.12
CA ASN A 164 3.61 -10.73 7.85
C ASN A 164 5.05 -10.65 8.41
N SER A 165 5.40 -11.58 9.30
CA SER A 165 6.72 -11.62 9.96
C SER A 165 7.88 -11.88 9.00
N ARG A 166 7.59 -12.29 7.76
CA ARG A 166 8.58 -12.51 6.69
C ARG A 166 9.05 -11.20 6.05
N ILE A 167 8.32 -10.10 6.21
CA ILE A 167 8.79 -8.78 5.77
C ILE A 167 9.79 -8.28 6.82
N VAL A 168 11.06 -8.27 6.47
CA VAL A 168 12.16 -7.93 7.40
C VAL A 168 12.81 -6.59 7.08
N GLY A 169 12.30 -5.88 6.08
CA GLY A 169 12.75 -4.55 5.69
C GLY A 169 12.09 -4.10 4.40
N LYS A 170 12.25 -2.82 4.05
CA LYS A 170 11.71 -2.26 2.80
C LYS A 170 12.22 -3.08 1.62
N TYR A 171 11.31 -3.58 0.77
CA TYR A 171 11.59 -4.44 -0.38
C TYR A 171 12.32 -5.76 -0.06
N ILE A 172 12.18 -6.28 1.17
CA ILE A 172 12.89 -7.49 1.62
C ILE A 172 11.90 -8.49 2.21
N TYR A 173 11.78 -9.65 1.57
CA TYR A 173 11.01 -10.79 2.04
C TYR A 173 11.94 -11.96 2.40
N LYS A 174 11.80 -12.55 3.60
CA LYS A 174 12.54 -13.72 4.04
C LYS A 174 11.73 -14.98 3.74
N MET A 175 12.18 -15.80 2.78
CA MET A 175 11.55 -17.07 2.43
C MET A 175 11.72 -18.13 3.53
N SER A 176 10.93 -19.19 3.47
CA SER A 176 10.93 -20.27 4.47
C SER A 176 12.27 -21.04 4.57
N ASP A 177 13.03 -21.10 3.50
CA ASP A 177 14.38 -21.71 3.43
C ASP A 177 15.49 -20.75 3.90
N ASN A 178 15.13 -19.63 4.54
CA ASN A 178 16.02 -18.54 4.93
C ASN A 178 16.70 -17.78 3.78
N ALA A 179 16.37 -18.04 2.53
CA ALA A 179 16.77 -17.19 1.42
C ALA A 179 15.94 -15.88 1.41
N PHE A 180 16.36 -14.91 0.61
CA PHE A 180 15.70 -13.59 0.58
C PHE A 180 15.36 -13.19 -0.84
N ILE A 181 14.18 -12.59 -1.00
CA ILE A 181 13.82 -11.76 -2.15
C ILE A 181 14.20 -10.35 -1.76
N ARG A 182 15.21 -9.79 -2.45
CA ARG A 182 15.76 -8.46 -2.17
C ARG A 182 16.71 -8.02 -3.27
N PRO A 183 16.95 -6.70 -3.42
CA PRO A 183 18.06 -6.21 -4.24
C PRO A 183 19.41 -6.69 -3.72
N ARG A 184 20.34 -6.99 -4.62
CA ARG A 184 21.69 -7.46 -4.32
C ARG A 184 22.73 -6.57 -4.99
N GLU A 185 23.96 -6.69 -4.55
CA GLU A 185 25.09 -6.07 -5.24
C GLU A 185 25.21 -6.64 -6.66
N GLU A 186 25.60 -5.79 -7.61
CA GLU A 186 25.70 -6.03 -9.04
C GLU A 186 24.36 -6.29 -9.76
N ASP A 187 23.20 -6.12 -9.09
CA ASP A 187 21.90 -6.27 -9.71
C ASP A 187 21.61 -5.14 -10.71
N TYR A 188 20.85 -5.49 -11.74
CA TYR A 188 20.17 -4.60 -12.66
C TYR A 188 18.71 -4.50 -12.22
N ILE A 189 18.33 -3.33 -11.75
CA ILE A 189 17.05 -3.08 -11.07
C ILE A 189 16.13 -2.25 -11.97
N ILE A 190 14.90 -2.71 -12.15
CA ILE A 190 13.81 -1.89 -12.69
C ILE A 190 13.07 -1.25 -11.52
N ASP A 191 13.02 0.06 -11.48
CA ASP A 191 12.27 0.86 -10.52
C ASP A 191 11.10 1.56 -11.19
N GLY A 192 9.95 0.88 -11.23
CA GLY A 192 8.70 1.46 -11.70
C GLY A 192 8.06 2.29 -10.58
N GLY A 193 7.78 3.56 -10.89
CA GLY A 193 7.32 4.54 -9.90
C GLY A 193 8.47 5.00 -9.00
N ALA A 194 9.54 5.53 -9.62
CA ALA A 194 10.72 5.98 -8.87
C ALA A 194 10.47 7.27 -8.06
N PHE A 195 9.32 7.93 -8.27
CA PHE A 195 8.88 9.13 -7.57
C PHE A 195 9.99 10.20 -7.54
N VAL A 196 10.42 10.62 -6.35
CA VAL A 196 11.51 11.61 -6.17
C VAL A 196 12.87 10.95 -5.91
N GLY A 197 12.94 9.60 -5.96
CA GLY A 197 14.18 8.82 -5.83
C GLY A 197 14.44 8.20 -4.46
N ASP A 198 13.44 8.11 -3.58
CA ASP A 198 13.57 7.45 -2.28
C ASP A 198 13.92 5.96 -2.41
N SER A 199 13.37 5.26 -3.41
CA SER A 199 13.73 3.89 -3.77
C SER A 199 15.17 3.81 -4.29
N VAL A 200 15.62 4.77 -5.11
CA VAL A 200 17.00 4.85 -5.60
C VAL A 200 17.99 4.97 -4.43
N GLU A 201 17.72 5.85 -3.47
CA GLU A 201 18.56 5.99 -2.27
C GLU A 201 18.61 4.69 -1.46
N PHE A 202 17.46 4.01 -1.31
CA PHE A 202 17.41 2.71 -0.66
C PHE A 202 18.27 1.67 -1.39
N PHE A 203 18.09 1.50 -2.70
CA PHE A 203 18.83 0.52 -3.49
C PHE A 203 20.33 0.79 -3.44
N MET A 204 20.75 2.03 -3.65
CA MET A 204 22.18 2.42 -3.57
C MET A 204 22.77 2.13 -2.19
N LYS A 205 22.05 2.46 -1.11
CA LYS A 205 22.51 2.17 0.26
C LYS A 205 22.58 0.66 0.51
N HIS A 206 21.56 -0.09 0.12
CA HIS A 206 21.44 -1.52 0.40
C HIS A 206 22.46 -2.37 -0.38
N THR A 207 22.85 -1.92 -1.57
CA THR A 207 23.81 -2.60 -2.45
C THR A 207 25.22 -2.00 -2.39
N ASN A 208 25.53 -1.17 -1.39
CA ASN A 208 26.80 -0.46 -1.26
C ASN A 208 27.22 0.32 -2.54
N GLY A 209 26.23 0.89 -3.25
CA GLY A 209 26.43 1.59 -4.51
C GLY A 209 26.79 0.70 -5.70
N ARG A 210 26.63 -0.61 -5.58
CA ARG A 210 27.02 -1.59 -6.61
C ARG A 210 25.80 -2.21 -7.29
N CYS A 211 24.87 -1.39 -7.77
CA CYS A 211 23.77 -1.82 -8.63
C CYS A 211 23.61 -0.85 -9.80
N ASN A 212 22.88 -1.28 -10.83
CA ASN A 212 22.44 -0.43 -11.93
C ASN A 212 20.92 -0.32 -11.86
N ILE A 213 20.37 0.91 -11.98
CA ILE A 213 18.93 1.16 -11.79
C ILE A 213 18.37 1.84 -13.04
N PHE A 214 17.25 1.31 -13.54
CA PHE A 214 16.44 1.91 -14.60
C PHE A 214 15.15 2.41 -13.98
N CYS A 215 15.04 3.72 -13.78
CA CYS A 215 13.93 4.39 -13.11
C CYS A 215 12.90 4.89 -14.09
N PHE A 216 11.63 4.64 -13.82
CA PHE A 216 10.50 5.13 -14.60
C PHE A 216 9.61 5.99 -13.70
N GLU A 217 9.46 7.27 -14.07
CA GLU A 217 8.61 8.24 -13.39
C GLU A 217 7.90 9.14 -14.41
N PRO A 218 6.57 9.03 -14.55
CA PRO A 218 5.84 9.74 -15.58
C PRO A 218 5.57 11.22 -15.26
N PHE A 219 5.47 11.59 -13.97
CA PHE A 219 5.10 12.95 -13.59
C PHE A 219 6.30 13.89 -13.61
N ALA A 220 6.22 14.93 -14.45
CA ALA A 220 7.33 15.85 -14.69
C ALA A 220 7.91 16.46 -13.40
N GLY A 221 7.05 16.84 -12.44
CA GLY A 221 7.50 17.43 -11.17
C GLY A 221 8.31 16.46 -10.30
N ASN A 222 7.94 15.18 -10.27
CA ASN A 222 8.68 14.14 -9.57
C ASN A 222 9.95 13.78 -10.33
N PHE A 223 9.84 13.67 -11.67
CA PHE A 223 10.97 13.36 -12.54
C PHE A 223 12.09 14.39 -12.44
N GLU A 224 11.79 15.70 -12.37
CA GLU A 224 12.83 16.73 -12.19
C GLU A 224 13.51 16.61 -10.82
N LYS A 225 12.79 16.27 -9.75
CA LYS A 225 13.38 16.01 -8.43
C LYS A 225 14.27 14.76 -8.44
N LEU A 226 13.81 13.68 -9.08
CA LEU A 226 14.60 12.46 -9.29
C LEU A 226 15.90 12.76 -10.05
N LYS A 227 15.81 13.56 -11.11
CA LYS A 227 16.95 13.99 -11.91
C LYS A 227 17.94 14.84 -11.09
N GLU A 228 17.43 15.76 -10.28
CA GLU A 228 18.25 16.56 -9.35
C GLU A 228 18.99 15.64 -8.34
N LEU A 229 18.32 14.67 -7.77
CA LEU A 229 18.91 13.68 -6.87
C LEU A 229 20.05 12.91 -7.57
N VAL A 230 19.82 12.39 -8.78
CA VAL A 230 20.82 11.63 -9.57
C VAL A 230 22.05 12.48 -9.86
N ILE A 231 21.87 13.76 -10.21
CA ILE A 231 22.96 14.70 -10.47
C ILE A 231 23.73 15.02 -9.17
N THR A 232 23.02 15.42 -8.11
CA THR A 232 23.60 15.82 -6.82
C THR A 232 24.40 14.68 -6.18
N LYS A 233 23.86 13.45 -6.22
CA LYS A 233 24.52 12.25 -5.71
C LYS A 233 25.56 11.65 -6.67
N LYS A 234 25.73 12.24 -7.88
CA LYS A 234 26.66 11.76 -8.93
C LYS A 234 26.40 10.32 -9.37
N LEU A 235 25.13 9.93 -9.47
CA LEU A 235 24.70 8.55 -9.76
C LEU A 235 24.55 8.25 -11.26
N GLY A 236 24.74 9.21 -12.17
CA GLY A 236 24.45 9.09 -13.60
C GLY A 236 25.17 7.97 -14.37
N LYS A 237 26.19 7.32 -13.78
CA LYS A 237 26.81 6.12 -14.34
C LYS A 237 26.10 4.82 -13.96
N LYS A 238 25.22 4.86 -12.94
CA LYS A 238 24.55 3.70 -12.34
C LYS A 238 23.03 3.80 -12.43
N VAL A 239 22.50 5.02 -12.56
CA VAL A 239 21.06 5.29 -12.57
C VAL A 239 20.68 5.94 -13.90
N LYS A 240 19.84 5.26 -14.67
CA LYS A 240 19.21 5.77 -15.88
C LYS A 240 17.75 6.10 -15.58
N ILE A 241 17.30 7.27 -16.00
CA ILE A 241 15.97 7.76 -15.69
C ILE A 241 15.15 7.99 -16.98
N TYR A 242 13.87 7.56 -16.95
CA TYR A 242 12.92 7.70 -18.05
C TYR A 242 11.70 8.47 -17.57
N ASN A 243 11.37 9.57 -18.24
CA ASN A 243 10.13 10.28 -17.99
C ASN A 243 8.97 9.58 -18.71
N ALA A 244 8.61 8.41 -18.19
CA ALA A 244 7.59 7.54 -18.76
C ALA A 244 6.92 6.69 -17.69
N ALA A 245 5.65 6.34 -17.91
CA ALA A 245 4.96 5.30 -17.18
C ALA A 245 5.27 3.92 -17.76
N LEU A 246 5.31 2.88 -16.96
CA LEU A 246 5.32 1.51 -17.45
C LEU A 246 3.89 1.03 -17.77
N GLY A 247 3.76 0.24 -18.85
CA GLY A 247 2.48 -0.33 -19.25
C GLY A 247 2.63 -1.40 -20.33
N ASN A 248 1.50 -1.85 -20.90
CA ASN A 248 1.49 -2.92 -21.89
C ASN A 248 1.60 -2.44 -23.35
N LYS A 249 1.72 -1.13 -23.58
CA LYS A 249 1.90 -0.51 -24.91
C LYS A 249 2.85 0.68 -24.80
N SER A 250 3.63 0.93 -25.86
CA SER A 250 4.40 2.16 -26.00
C SER A 250 3.57 3.18 -26.78
N GLN A 251 3.07 4.19 -26.08
CA GLN A 251 2.15 5.21 -26.63
C GLN A 251 2.07 6.44 -25.73
N SER A 252 1.55 7.54 -26.24
CA SER A 252 1.15 8.68 -25.40
C SER A 252 -0.22 8.41 -24.79
N VAL A 253 -0.35 8.61 -23.46
CA VAL A 253 -1.60 8.46 -22.73
C VAL A 253 -1.94 9.74 -21.97
N SER A 254 -3.23 10.00 -21.81
CA SER A 254 -3.72 11.13 -21.02
C SER A 254 -4.09 10.65 -19.62
N ILE A 255 -3.48 11.24 -18.59
CA ILE A 255 -3.81 10.97 -17.20
C ILE A 255 -4.52 12.20 -16.61
N SER A 256 -5.65 11.98 -15.96
CA SER A 256 -6.28 13.03 -15.15
C SER A 256 -5.56 13.13 -13.78
N ALA A 257 -5.39 14.35 -13.27
CA ALA A 257 -4.77 14.61 -11.97
C ALA A 257 -5.45 13.91 -10.77
N ASN A 258 -6.67 13.38 -10.98
CA ASN A 258 -7.43 12.66 -9.97
C ASN A 258 -7.08 11.15 -9.88
N GLN A 259 -6.21 10.63 -10.73
CA GLN A 259 -5.91 9.19 -10.79
C GLN A 259 -4.68 8.75 -10.00
N SER A 260 -3.89 9.67 -9.44
CA SER A 260 -2.79 9.31 -8.55
C SER A 260 -2.84 10.06 -7.23
N VAL A 261 -2.75 9.32 -6.12
CA VAL A 261 -2.73 9.88 -4.75
C VAL A 261 -1.42 10.62 -4.48
N SER A 262 -0.30 10.13 -5.02
CA SER A 262 1.03 10.75 -4.92
C SER A 262 1.15 12.06 -5.74
N ALA A 263 0.33 12.25 -6.78
CA ALA A 263 0.25 13.53 -7.49
C ALA A 263 -0.40 14.66 -6.67
N ARG A 264 -1.12 14.33 -5.58
CA ARG A 264 -1.79 15.32 -4.72
C ARG A 264 -0.83 16.22 -3.95
N ALA A 265 0.41 15.82 -3.76
CA ALA A 265 1.39 16.60 -2.99
C ALA A 265 1.80 17.94 -3.66
N ASN A 266 1.43 18.17 -4.93
CA ASN A 266 1.84 19.36 -5.68
C ASN A 266 0.71 20.06 -6.48
N VAL A 267 -0.58 19.74 -6.26
CA VAL A 267 -1.67 20.35 -7.03
C VAL A 267 -2.45 21.37 -6.19
N ASN A 268 -1.82 22.51 -5.94
CA ASN A 268 -2.56 23.77 -5.87
C ASN A 268 -2.50 24.37 -7.29
N GLU A 269 -3.67 24.48 -7.98
CA GLU A 269 -3.98 25.36 -9.10
C GLU A 269 -4.23 24.83 -10.51
N GLU A 270 -4.10 23.54 -10.88
CA GLU A 270 -4.51 23.17 -12.25
C GLU A 270 -5.45 21.94 -12.30
N ARG A 271 -6.71 22.12 -11.92
CA ARG A 271 -7.71 21.05 -11.88
C ARG A 271 -8.21 20.49 -13.22
N GLU A 272 -7.80 21.02 -14.38
CA GLU A 272 -8.40 20.66 -15.68
C GLU A 272 -7.45 20.37 -16.84
N LYS A 273 -6.12 20.37 -16.66
CA LYS A 273 -5.22 19.98 -17.75
C LYS A 273 -5.01 18.48 -17.78
N LYS A 274 -5.41 17.83 -18.88
CA LYS A 274 -5.02 16.45 -19.19
C LYS A 274 -3.51 16.43 -19.38
N ASN A 275 -2.76 15.83 -18.47
CA ASN A 275 -1.33 15.63 -18.66
C ASN A 275 -1.12 14.47 -19.63
N ILE A 276 -0.49 14.75 -20.76
CA ILE A 276 -0.05 13.71 -21.70
C ILE A 276 1.29 13.19 -21.18
N ILE A 277 1.36 11.90 -20.92
CA ILE A 277 2.59 11.21 -20.52
C ILE A 277 2.93 10.13 -21.54
N LEU A 278 4.22 9.79 -21.65
CA LEU A 278 4.67 8.64 -22.41
C LEU A 278 4.42 7.38 -21.57
N GLN A 279 3.73 6.40 -22.14
CA GLN A 279 3.68 5.03 -21.62
C GLN A 279 4.69 4.19 -22.40
N GLN A 280 5.50 3.41 -21.69
CA GLN A 280 6.56 2.58 -22.25
C GLN A 280 6.33 1.12 -21.91
N ARG A 281 6.40 0.26 -22.90
CA ARG A 281 6.44 -1.18 -22.73
C ARG A 281 7.89 -1.59 -22.45
N LEU A 282 8.13 -2.34 -21.36
CA LEU A 282 9.49 -2.71 -20.97
C LEU A 282 10.17 -3.62 -22.02
N ASP A 283 9.42 -4.55 -22.61
CA ASP A 283 9.93 -5.43 -23.68
C ASP A 283 10.51 -4.66 -24.88
N ASP A 284 10.03 -3.44 -25.17
CA ASP A 284 10.54 -2.60 -26.27
C ASP A 284 11.90 -1.99 -25.95
N LEU A 285 12.34 -2.04 -24.69
CA LEU A 285 13.66 -1.61 -24.23
C LEU A 285 14.69 -2.76 -24.15
N SER A 286 14.37 -3.94 -24.67
CA SER A 286 15.20 -5.15 -24.54
C SER A 286 16.58 -5.05 -25.22
N THR A 287 16.80 -4.11 -26.15
CA THR A 287 18.11 -3.80 -26.74
C THR A 287 18.95 -2.87 -25.88
N GLU A 288 18.33 -2.16 -24.96
CA GLU A 288 18.98 -1.19 -24.08
C GLU A 288 19.17 -1.76 -22.66
N ILE A 289 18.20 -2.59 -22.22
CA ILE A 289 18.19 -3.26 -20.91
C ILE A 289 18.46 -4.75 -21.15
N GLU A 290 19.73 -5.12 -21.13
CA GLU A 290 20.19 -6.47 -21.49
C GLU A 290 20.14 -7.47 -20.32
N ARG A 291 19.83 -7.02 -19.10
CA ARG A 291 19.76 -7.82 -17.88
C ARG A 291 18.79 -7.19 -16.89
N ILE A 292 18.02 -8.04 -16.19
CA ILE A 292 17.15 -7.64 -15.07
C ILE A 292 17.30 -8.70 -13.97
N ASP A 293 17.61 -8.27 -12.75
CA ASP A 293 17.77 -9.15 -11.59
C ASP A 293 16.71 -8.85 -10.52
N PHE A 294 16.28 -7.59 -10.40
CA PHE A 294 15.23 -7.18 -9.49
C PHE A 294 14.25 -6.20 -10.16
N VAL A 295 12.96 -6.33 -9.84
CA VAL A 295 11.91 -5.41 -10.30
C VAL A 295 11.11 -4.92 -9.11
N LYS A 296 10.97 -3.62 -8.95
CA LYS A 296 9.99 -2.99 -8.06
C LYS A 296 8.93 -2.32 -8.93
N LEU A 297 7.66 -2.63 -8.68
CA LEU A 297 6.51 -1.96 -9.28
C LEU A 297 5.62 -1.38 -8.19
N ASP A 298 5.54 -0.05 -8.18
CA ASP A 298 4.67 0.74 -7.32
C ASP A 298 4.24 1.95 -8.16
N ILE A 299 3.24 1.74 -9.02
CA ILE A 299 2.90 2.58 -10.19
C ILE A 299 1.41 2.92 -10.28
N GLU A 300 0.81 3.10 -9.12
CA GLU A 300 -0.52 3.68 -8.95
C GLU A 300 -1.65 2.96 -9.73
N GLY A 301 -1.56 1.61 -9.78
CA GLY A 301 -2.57 0.71 -10.35
C GLY A 301 -2.35 0.35 -11.83
N ALA A 302 -1.14 0.55 -12.35
CA ALA A 302 -0.73 0.06 -13.67
C ALA A 302 0.10 -1.22 -13.61
N GLU A 303 0.28 -1.83 -12.43
CA GLU A 303 1.18 -2.97 -12.17
C GLU A 303 0.91 -4.15 -13.10
N ARG A 304 -0.36 -4.58 -13.22
CA ARG A 304 -0.73 -5.68 -14.13
C ARG A 304 -0.40 -5.39 -15.59
N PHE A 305 -0.55 -4.14 -16.03
CA PHE A 305 -0.23 -3.75 -17.40
C PHE A 305 1.29 -3.66 -17.63
N ALA A 306 2.05 -3.19 -16.62
CA ALA A 306 3.51 -3.19 -16.68
C ALA A 306 4.07 -4.62 -16.75
N LEU A 307 3.53 -5.56 -15.96
CA LEU A 307 3.87 -6.98 -16.04
C LEU A 307 3.59 -7.57 -17.41
N GLN A 308 2.42 -7.30 -18.02
CA GLN A 308 2.08 -7.71 -19.37
C GLN A 308 3.05 -7.13 -20.42
N GLY A 309 3.45 -5.85 -20.24
CA GLY A 309 4.41 -5.18 -21.12
C GLY A 309 5.87 -5.61 -20.95
N ALA A 310 6.15 -6.39 -19.93
CA ALA A 310 7.46 -6.94 -19.60
C ALA A 310 7.55 -8.46 -19.79
N GLU A 311 6.50 -9.12 -20.34
CA GLU A 311 6.35 -10.58 -20.35
C GLU A 311 7.59 -11.31 -20.89
N ASN A 312 8.15 -10.86 -22.01
CA ASN A 312 9.30 -11.52 -22.63
C ASN A 312 10.57 -11.37 -21.79
N MET A 313 10.81 -10.18 -21.24
CA MET A 313 11.97 -9.93 -20.37
C MET A 313 11.85 -10.68 -19.05
N LEU A 314 10.65 -10.72 -18.44
CA LEU A 314 10.40 -11.45 -17.20
C LEU A 314 10.60 -12.97 -17.38
N ARG A 315 10.13 -13.54 -18.50
CA ARG A 315 10.37 -14.96 -18.85
C ARG A 315 11.86 -15.25 -19.05
N LYS A 316 12.58 -14.33 -19.73
CA LYS A 316 14.00 -14.50 -20.07
C LYS A 316 14.91 -14.39 -18.85
N TYR A 317 14.72 -13.34 -18.05
CA TYR A 317 15.67 -13.02 -16.97
C TYR A 317 15.24 -13.57 -15.61
N LYS A 318 13.97 -13.87 -15.43
CA LYS A 318 13.39 -14.39 -14.17
C LYS A 318 13.81 -13.58 -12.94
N PRO A 319 13.68 -12.24 -12.95
CA PRO A 319 14.13 -11.40 -11.84
C PRO A 319 13.37 -11.72 -10.56
N GLN A 320 13.97 -11.44 -9.40
CA GLN A 320 13.19 -11.28 -8.17
C GLN A 320 12.33 -10.02 -8.29
N MET A 321 11.14 -10.02 -7.68
CA MET A 321 10.25 -8.86 -7.81
C MET A 321 9.56 -8.50 -6.50
N MET A 322 9.25 -7.21 -6.34
CA MET A 322 8.26 -6.66 -5.44
C MET A 322 7.22 -5.88 -6.24
N VAL A 323 5.95 -6.21 -6.07
CA VAL A 323 4.83 -5.61 -6.81
C VAL A 323 3.75 -5.16 -5.84
N SER A 324 3.45 -3.88 -5.81
CA SER A 324 2.35 -3.32 -5.01
C SER A 324 1.00 -3.84 -5.47
N ALA A 325 0.12 -4.18 -4.53
CA ALA A 325 -1.20 -4.79 -4.80
C ALA A 325 -2.31 -4.11 -4.00
N TYR A 326 -2.26 -2.78 -3.88
CA TYR A 326 -3.18 -2.01 -3.06
C TYR A 326 -3.82 -0.82 -3.79
N HIS A 327 -3.44 -0.56 -5.02
CA HIS A 327 -3.96 0.59 -5.76
C HIS A 327 -5.35 0.35 -6.33
N LYS A 328 -5.71 -0.91 -6.60
CA LYS A 328 -7.04 -1.32 -7.06
C LYS A 328 -7.58 -2.47 -6.23
N CYS A 329 -8.91 -2.56 -6.15
CA CYS A 329 -9.55 -3.67 -5.43
C CYS A 329 -9.19 -5.03 -6.03
N ASP A 330 -9.03 -5.11 -7.36
CA ASP A 330 -8.76 -6.33 -8.11
C ASP A 330 -7.28 -6.74 -8.17
N ASP A 331 -6.35 -5.89 -7.66
CA ASP A 331 -4.91 -6.18 -7.67
C ASP A 331 -4.56 -7.48 -6.95
N LEU A 332 -5.33 -7.84 -5.91
CA LEU A 332 -5.07 -9.05 -5.12
C LEU A 332 -5.24 -10.37 -5.90
N TRP A 333 -6.01 -10.38 -7.00
CA TRP A 333 -6.15 -11.57 -7.84
C TRP A 333 -5.65 -11.36 -9.26
N GLU A 334 -5.80 -10.19 -9.84
CA GLU A 334 -5.35 -9.91 -11.20
C GLU A 334 -3.81 -9.98 -11.33
N ILE A 335 -3.07 -9.44 -10.37
CA ILE A 335 -1.60 -9.47 -10.39
C ILE A 335 -1.07 -10.90 -10.32
N PRO A 336 -1.47 -11.76 -9.35
CA PRO A 336 -1.04 -13.16 -9.32
C PRO A 336 -1.43 -13.97 -10.58
N PHE A 337 -2.61 -13.72 -11.16
CA PHE A 337 -3.00 -14.38 -12.40
C PHE A 337 -2.11 -14.00 -13.58
N VAL A 338 -1.75 -12.72 -13.71
CA VAL A 338 -0.78 -12.26 -14.73
C VAL A 338 0.59 -12.91 -14.49
N LEU A 339 1.09 -12.91 -13.26
CA LEU A 339 2.36 -13.53 -12.89
C LEU A 339 2.38 -15.03 -13.21
N ASN A 340 1.33 -15.76 -12.85
CA ASN A 340 1.19 -17.19 -13.12
C ASN A 340 1.12 -17.50 -14.65
N LYS A 341 0.49 -16.61 -15.42
CA LYS A 341 0.48 -16.73 -16.89
C LYS A 341 1.89 -16.50 -17.48
N ILE A 342 2.66 -15.58 -16.91
CA ILE A 342 4.03 -15.31 -17.35
C ILE A 342 4.94 -16.51 -17.04
N ASP A 343 4.97 -16.98 -15.81
CA ASP A 343 5.75 -18.17 -15.41
C ASP A 343 5.08 -18.86 -14.22
N PRO A 344 4.35 -19.99 -14.45
CA PRO A 344 3.63 -20.69 -13.40
C PRO A 344 4.51 -21.39 -12.36
N ASN A 345 5.82 -21.43 -12.59
CA ASN A 345 6.75 -22.07 -11.66
C ASN A 345 7.37 -21.10 -10.66
N ARG A 346 7.04 -19.82 -10.73
CA ARG A 346 7.55 -18.81 -9.79
C ARG A 346 6.84 -18.92 -8.45
N LYS A 347 7.62 -18.78 -7.40
CA LYS A 347 7.09 -18.71 -6.03
C LYS A 347 6.58 -17.30 -5.75
N ILE A 348 5.32 -17.20 -5.35
CA ILE A 348 4.65 -15.94 -5.02
C ILE A 348 4.42 -15.90 -3.52
N TYR A 349 4.78 -14.80 -2.89
CA TYR A 349 4.59 -14.52 -1.47
C TYR A 349 3.83 -13.21 -1.30
N LEU A 350 3.18 -13.01 -0.16
CA LEU A 350 2.37 -11.82 0.10
C LEU A 350 2.60 -11.29 1.51
N GLY A 351 2.70 -9.97 1.64
CA GLY A 351 2.80 -9.29 2.92
C GLY A 351 2.64 -7.79 2.78
N HIS A 352 2.92 -7.04 3.84
CA HIS A 352 3.02 -5.58 3.80
C HIS A 352 4.13 -5.10 4.72
N GLN A 353 4.61 -3.89 4.47
CA GLN A 353 5.58 -3.24 5.35
C GLN A 353 4.96 -3.01 6.74
N PRO A 354 5.70 -3.17 7.85
CA PRO A 354 5.14 -3.09 9.21
C PRO A 354 4.33 -1.83 9.53
N HIS A 355 4.57 -0.74 8.79
CA HIS A 355 3.90 0.54 9.01
C HIS A 355 2.73 0.80 8.07
N ALA A 356 2.55 -0.03 7.04
CA ALA A 356 1.65 0.20 5.92
C ALA A 356 0.62 -0.93 5.77
N GLY A 357 -0.16 -1.16 6.81
CA GLY A 357 -1.12 -2.29 6.88
C GLY A 357 -2.16 -2.34 5.74
N PHE A 358 -2.34 -1.24 4.99
CA PHE A 358 -3.22 -1.18 3.84
C PHE A 358 -2.55 -1.47 2.50
N GLU A 359 -1.24 -1.70 2.48
CA GLU A 359 -0.41 -1.75 1.29
C GLU A 359 0.16 -3.16 1.08
N PRO A 360 -0.69 -4.17 0.76
CA PRO A 360 -0.19 -5.49 0.43
C PRO A 360 0.75 -5.44 -0.77
N GLU A 361 1.83 -6.20 -0.68
CA GLU A 361 2.87 -6.34 -1.69
C GLU A 361 3.11 -7.80 -2.02
N PHE A 362 3.14 -8.15 -3.31
CA PHE A 362 3.61 -9.45 -3.74
C PHE A 362 5.12 -9.46 -3.88
N TYR A 363 5.73 -10.54 -3.40
CA TYR A 363 7.14 -10.85 -3.57
C TYR A 363 7.30 -12.11 -4.39
N ILE A 364 8.15 -12.07 -5.42
CA ILE A 364 8.32 -13.15 -6.38
C ILE A 364 9.79 -13.59 -6.39
N GLY A 365 9.99 -14.91 -6.12
CA GLY A 365 11.31 -15.53 -6.03
C GLY A 365 11.58 -16.63 -7.05
#